data_d9d03f8f30cd5eb00ffb023d5b2078e2
#
_entry.id   d9d03f8f30cd5eb00ffb023d5b2078e2
#
_cell.length_a   1.000
_cell.length_b   1.000
_cell.length_c   1.000
_cell.angle_alpha   90.00
_cell.angle_beta   90.00
_cell.angle_gamma   90.00
#
_symmetry.space_group_name_H-M   'P 1'
#
loop_
_entity.id
_entity.type
_entity.pdbx_description
1 polymer ?
#
loop_
_entity_poly.entity_id
_entity_poly.type
_entity_poly.pdbx_seq_one_letter_code
_entity_poly.pdbx_strand_id
1 'polypeptide(L)'
;MYLADYHVHSRVSPDASASMTELAEAAIRLGFQELCFTDHVEPIRFGTTAPRASYDWAPMIAEFGAAQTAVGDRITLRLGAELGDAVLGFDRMERMLAQAPALEAVIRLRISTHALREVGDWPSP
;
A
#
# COMPACT_ATOMS: atom_id res chain seq x y z
N MET A 1 11.65 -16.43 -18.41
CA MET A 1 11.53 -14.99 -18.06
C MET A 1 11.09 -14.87 -16.61
N TYR A 2 11.74 -14.03 -15.84
CA TYR A 2 11.36 -13.75 -14.45
C TYR A 2 10.27 -12.67 -14.43
N LEU A 3 9.08 -13.00 -13.94
CA LEU A 3 7.96 -12.07 -13.83
C LEU A 3 7.76 -11.67 -12.37
N ALA A 4 7.77 -10.38 -12.13
CA ALA A 4 7.52 -9.78 -10.81
C ALA A 4 6.61 -8.56 -10.95
N ASP A 5 5.73 -8.33 -9.97
CA ASP A 5 4.93 -7.12 -9.86
C ASP A 5 5.09 -6.52 -8.45
N TYR A 6 5.48 -5.26 -8.41
CA TYR A 6 5.75 -4.51 -7.18
C TYR A 6 4.76 -3.38 -6.91
N HIS A 7 3.62 -3.36 -7.61
CA HIS A 7 2.57 -2.37 -7.38
C HIS A 7 1.19 -3.02 -7.39
N VAL A 8 0.88 -3.70 -6.30
CA VAL A 8 -0.36 -4.47 -6.17
C VAL A 8 -1.12 -4.02 -4.92
N HIS A 9 -2.40 -3.70 -5.09
CA HIS A 9 -3.31 -3.37 -4.00
C HIS A 9 -4.24 -4.53 -3.70
N SER A 10 -4.43 -4.80 -2.42
CA SER A 10 -5.40 -5.78 -1.92
C SER A 10 -6.63 -5.08 -1.33
N ARG A 11 -7.57 -5.86 -0.81
CA ARG A 11 -8.75 -5.33 -0.09
C ARG A 11 -8.41 -4.52 1.18
N VAL A 12 -7.15 -4.48 1.59
CA VAL A 12 -6.67 -3.57 2.64
C VAL A 12 -6.76 -2.12 2.18
N SER A 13 -6.59 -1.89 0.87
CA SER A 13 -6.78 -0.58 0.24
C SER A 13 -8.24 -0.34 -0.14
N PRO A 14 -8.75 0.90 -0.05
CA PRO A 14 -10.14 1.22 -0.39
C PRO A 14 -10.45 1.10 -1.89
N ASP A 15 -9.45 1.02 -2.75
CA ASP A 15 -9.58 0.94 -4.20
C ASP A 15 -9.49 -0.49 -4.77
N ALA A 16 -9.38 -1.50 -3.91
CA ALA A 16 -9.31 -2.90 -4.32
C ALA A 16 -10.21 -3.79 -3.43
N SER A 17 -10.57 -4.97 -3.93
CA SER A 17 -11.51 -5.87 -3.27
C SER A 17 -10.98 -7.30 -3.04
N ALA A 18 -9.94 -7.70 -3.77
CA ALA A 18 -9.38 -9.04 -3.65
C ALA A 18 -8.46 -9.17 -2.43
N SER A 19 -8.48 -10.32 -1.78
CA SER A 19 -7.54 -10.62 -0.71
C SER A 19 -6.12 -10.81 -1.25
N MET A 20 -5.12 -10.65 -0.39
CA MET A 20 -3.73 -10.94 -0.78
C MET A 20 -3.56 -12.41 -1.21
N THR A 21 -4.29 -13.34 -0.58
CA THR A 21 -4.27 -14.75 -0.96
C THR A 21 -4.81 -14.97 -2.37
N GLU A 22 -5.96 -14.37 -2.71
CA GLU A 22 -6.56 -14.47 -4.06
C GLU A 22 -5.62 -13.90 -5.14
N LEU A 23 -5.00 -12.75 -4.85
CA LEU A 23 -4.05 -12.11 -5.75
C LEU A 23 -2.79 -12.96 -5.94
N ALA A 24 -2.24 -13.53 -4.87
CA ALA A 24 -1.08 -14.39 -4.92
C ALA A 24 -1.36 -15.68 -5.73
N GLU A 25 -2.50 -16.32 -5.52
CA GLU A 25 -2.91 -17.48 -6.30
C GLU A 25 -3.13 -17.15 -7.79
N ALA A 26 -3.69 -15.98 -8.09
CA ALA A 26 -3.82 -15.50 -9.46
C ALA A 26 -2.44 -15.26 -10.10
N ALA A 27 -1.51 -14.65 -9.38
CA ALA A 27 -0.16 -14.41 -9.85
C ALA A 27 0.57 -15.72 -10.16
N ILE A 28 0.41 -16.74 -9.32
CA ILE A 28 0.97 -18.09 -9.57
C ILE A 28 0.41 -18.66 -10.89
N ARG A 29 -0.91 -18.60 -11.09
CA ARG A 29 -1.54 -19.08 -12.33
C ARG A 29 -1.05 -18.36 -13.59
N LEU A 30 -0.67 -17.09 -13.45
CA LEU A 30 -0.15 -16.27 -14.55
C LEU A 30 1.37 -16.41 -14.75
N GLY A 31 2.05 -17.21 -13.93
CA GLY A 31 3.49 -17.47 -14.05
C GLY A 31 4.39 -16.45 -13.37
N PHE A 32 3.86 -15.62 -12.48
CA PHE A 32 4.67 -14.71 -11.66
C PHE A 32 5.47 -15.48 -10.62
N GLN A 33 6.71 -15.06 -10.41
CA GLN A 33 7.62 -15.64 -9.43
C GLN A 33 7.72 -14.78 -8.17
N GLU A 34 7.33 -13.52 -8.27
CA GLU A 34 7.41 -12.57 -7.16
C GLU A 34 6.28 -11.54 -7.22
N LEU A 35 5.71 -11.20 -6.05
CA LEU A 35 4.64 -10.23 -5.92
C LEU A 35 4.88 -9.39 -4.66
N CYS A 36 4.82 -8.07 -4.79
CA CYS A 36 4.88 -7.15 -3.67
C CYS A 36 3.55 -6.43 -3.50
N PHE A 37 2.92 -6.63 -2.35
CA PHE A 37 1.72 -5.88 -1.98
C PHE A 37 2.11 -4.49 -1.49
N THR A 38 1.52 -3.48 -2.07
CA THR A 38 1.82 -2.07 -1.81
C THR A 38 0.54 -1.28 -1.58
N ASP A 39 -0.24 -1.73 -0.60
CA ASP A 39 -1.50 -1.09 -0.26
C ASP A 39 -1.31 0.36 0.20
N HIS A 40 -2.35 1.17 0.04
CA HIS A 40 -2.35 2.58 0.40
C HIS A 40 -2.12 2.80 1.90
N VAL A 41 -1.17 3.66 2.21
CA VAL A 41 -0.95 4.23 3.55
C VAL A 41 -0.89 5.74 3.41
N GLU A 42 -1.89 6.43 3.92
CA GLU A 42 -2.05 7.87 3.73
C GLU A 42 -2.30 8.59 5.06
N PRO A 43 -1.70 9.78 5.28
CA PRO A 43 -1.92 10.58 6.48
C PRO A 43 -3.31 11.24 6.48
N ILE A 44 -4.01 11.19 5.36
CA ILE A 44 -5.35 11.70 5.14
C ILE A 44 -6.25 10.54 4.75
N ARG A 45 -7.52 10.56 5.14
CA ARG A 45 -8.49 9.54 4.74
C ARG A 45 -8.69 9.57 3.23
N PHE A 46 -8.57 8.43 2.60
CA PHE A 46 -8.70 8.26 1.15
C PHE A 46 -9.97 8.94 0.61
N GLY A 47 -9.82 9.72 -0.45
CA GLY A 47 -10.92 10.46 -1.08
C GLY A 47 -11.49 11.62 -0.27
N THR A 48 -10.82 12.05 0.79
CA THR A 48 -11.23 13.18 1.64
C THR A 48 -10.05 14.10 1.94
N THR A 49 -10.30 15.17 2.71
CA THR A 49 -9.27 16.04 3.30
C THR A 49 -9.11 15.78 4.81
N ALA A 50 -9.83 14.79 5.36
CA ALA A 50 -9.83 14.51 6.79
C ALA A 50 -8.54 13.79 7.22
N PRO A 51 -7.78 14.37 8.18
CA PRO A 51 -6.56 13.73 8.66
C PRO A 51 -6.85 12.43 9.42
N ARG A 52 -5.94 11.46 9.27
CA ARG A 52 -5.92 10.26 10.10
C ARG A 52 -5.17 10.52 11.40
N ALA A 53 -5.68 10.01 12.50
CA ALA A 53 -4.96 10.02 13.77
C ALA A 53 -3.82 8.98 13.78
N SER A 54 -4.07 7.79 13.18
CA SER A 54 -3.14 6.67 13.10
C SER A 54 -3.48 5.78 11.90
N TYR A 55 -2.60 4.84 11.58
CA TYR A 55 -2.87 3.78 10.61
C TYR A 55 -2.88 2.42 11.33
N ASP A 56 -3.92 1.65 11.09
CA ASP A 56 -4.02 0.30 11.63
C ASP A 56 -3.33 -0.70 10.69
N TRP A 57 -2.15 -1.18 11.08
CA TRP A 57 -1.35 -2.14 10.33
C TRP A 57 -1.85 -3.58 10.46
N ALA A 58 -2.72 -3.87 11.43
CA ALA A 58 -3.16 -5.24 11.74
C ALA A 58 -3.83 -5.95 10.55
N PRO A 59 -4.75 -5.33 9.77
CA PRO A 59 -5.34 -5.99 8.62
C PRO A 59 -4.31 -6.38 7.56
N MET A 60 -3.34 -5.51 7.28
CA MET A 60 -2.27 -5.76 6.31
C MET A 60 -1.38 -6.94 6.76
N ILE A 61 -0.98 -6.94 8.02
CA ILE A 61 -0.17 -8.02 8.60
C ILE A 61 -0.91 -9.36 8.55
N ALA A 62 -2.19 -9.38 8.91
CA ALA A 62 -3.02 -10.58 8.89
C ALA A 62 -3.21 -11.12 7.46
N GLU A 63 -3.54 -10.26 6.51
CA GLU A 63 -3.70 -10.63 5.09
C GLU A 63 -2.41 -11.20 4.51
N PHE A 64 -1.28 -10.54 4.78
CA PHE A 64 0.02 -10.99 4.29
C PHE A 64 0.43 -12.34 4.88
N GLY A 65 0.28 -12.52 6.18
CA GLY A 65 0.55 -13.79 6.84
C GLY A 65 -0.31 -14.94 6.32
N ALA A 66 -1.60 -14.70 6.09
CA ALA A 66 -2.51 -15.67 5.50
C ALA A 66 -2.09 -16.05 4.08
N ALA A 67 -1.70 -15.07 3.26
CA ALA A 67 -1.23 -15.32 1.89
C ALA A 67 0.06 -16.14 1.89
N GLN A 68 1.03 -15.78 2.73
CA GLN A 68 2.29 -16.54 2.85
C GLN A 68 2.03 -18.01 3.23
N THR A 69 1.14 -18.26 4.18
CA THR A 69 0.76 -19.62 4.58
C THR A 69 0.10 -20.38 3.43
N ALA A 70 -0.80 -19.73 2.71
CA ALA A 70 -1.55 -20.36 1.62
C ALA A 70 -0.66 -20.74 0.42
N VAL A 71 0.28 -19.88 0.02
CA VAL A 71 1.10 -20.10 -1.18
C VAL A 71 2.39 -20.86 -0.91
N GLY A 72 2.92 -20.82 0.30
CA GLY A 72 4.18 -21.46 0.67
C GLY A 72 5.34 -20.92 -0.19
N ASP A 73 6.09 -21.82 -0.79
CA ASP A 73 7.26 -21.51 -1.65
C ASP A 73 6.93 -21.40 -3.15
N ARG A 74 5.64 -21.46 -3.51
CA ARG A 74 5.22 -21.39 -4.93
C ARG A 74 5.44 -20.03 -5.57
N ILE A 75 5.53 -18.98 -4.77
CA ILE A 75 5.80 -17.59 -5.18
C ILE A 75 6.48 -16.86 -4.03
N THR A 76 7.36 -15.93 -4.34
CA THR A 76 7.93 -15.02 -3.34
C THR A 76 6.98 -13.86 -3.10
N LEU A 77 6.47 -13.72 -1.88
CA LEU A 77 5.64 -12.57 -1.48
C LEU A 77 6.46 -11.57 -0.68
N ARG A 78 6.28 -10.30 -1.00
CA ARG A 78 6.88 -9.18 -0.30
C ARG A 78 5.80 -8.22 0.18
N LEU A 79 6.06 -7.55 1.29
CA LEU A 79 5.19 -6.53 1.85
C LEU A 79 5.83 -5.16 1.70
N GLY A 80 5.10 -4.26 1.11
CA GLY A 80 5.47 -2.86 0.95
C GLY A 80 4.28 -1.95 1.28
N ALA A 81 4.40 -0.70 0.93
CA ALA A 81 3.33 0.29 1.06
C ALA A 81 3.41 1.34 -0.05
N GLU A 82 2.25 1.81 -0.51
CA GLU A 82 2.15 3.01 -1.32
C GLU A 82 1.79 4.19 -0.40
N LEU A 83 2.73 5.13 -0.26
CA LEU A 83 2.52 6.33 0.53
C LEU A 83 1.85 7.41 -0.32
N GLY A 84 0.61 7.75 0.02
CA GLY A 84 -0.12 8.84 -0.64
C GLY A 84 -0.18 10.09 0.21
N ASP A 85 -0.32 11.25 -0.46
CA ASP A 85 -0.56 12.58 0.15
C ASP A 85 0.37 12.94 1.33
N ALA A 86 1.55 12.33 1.43
CA ALA A 86 2.48 12.52 2.55
C ALA A 86 2.93 13.97 2.72
N VAL A 87 2.96 14.74 1.64
CA VAL A 87 3.29 16.18 1.65
C VAL A 87 2.31 16.99 2.51
N LEU A 88 1.07 16.52 2.65
CA LEU A 88 0.02 17.18 3.43
C LEU A 88 0.06 16.80 4.92
N GLY A 89 0.91 15.88 5.31
CA GLY A 89 1.02 15.41 6.68
C GLY A 89 2.29 14.61 6.94
N PHE A 90 3.44 15.17 6.59
CA PHE A 90 4.74 14.49 6.66
C PHE A 90 5.03 13.93 8.06
N ASP A 91 4.89 14.75 9.11
CA ASP A 91 5.13 14.31 10.49
C ASP A 91 4.19 13.17 10.92
N ARG A 92 2.96 13.20 10.41
CA ARG A 92 1.98 12.14 10.65
C ARG A 92 2.37 10.86 9.94
N MET A 93 2.84 10.95 8.70
CA MET A 93 3.34 9.83 7.95
C MET A 93 4.55 9.19 8.64
N GLU A 94 5.48 9.97 9.14
CA GLU A 94 6.60 9.47 9.93
C GLU A 94 6.14 8.66 11.15
N ARG A 95 5.18 9.18 11.90
CA ARG A 95 4.63 8.47 13.06
C ARG A 95 3.92 7.16 12.68
N MET A 96 3.22 7.15 11.55
CA MET A 96 2.59 5.94 11.03
C MET A 96 3.63 4.89 10.63
N LEU A 97 4.67 5.30 9.93
CA LEU A 97 5.76 4.42 9.49
C LEU A 97 6.61 3.90 10.65
N ALA A 98 6.73 4.65 11.74
CA ALA A 98 7.42 4.19 12.94
C ALA A 98 6.75 2.96 13.59
N GLN A 99 5.48 2.71 13.31
CA GLN A 99 4.71 1.57 13.80
C GLN A 99 4.51 0.48 12.74
N ALA A 100 5.06 0.68 11.55
CA ALA A 100 4.92 -0.27 10.44
C ALA A 100 5.61 -1.61 10.74
N PRO A 101 5.09 -2.72 10.17
CA PRO A 101 5.86 -3.95 10.08
C PRO A 101 7.10 -3.75 9.20
N ALA A 102 7.96 -4.76 9.10
CA ALA A 102 9.09 -4.70 8.19
C ALA A 102 8.58 -4.60 6.74
N LEU A 103 8.79 -3.46 6.11
CA LEU A 103 8.43 -3.21 4.71
C LEU A 103 9.64 -3.41 3.82
N GLU A 104 9.48 -4.18 2.75
CA GLU A 104 10.55 -4.48 1.78
C GLU A 104 10.52 -3.54 0.57
N ALA A 105 9.42 -2.82 0.36
CA ALA A 105 9.29 -1.81 -0.67
C ALA A 105 8.42 -0.64 -0.19
N VAL A 106 8.82 0.56 -0.56
CA VAL A 106 7.99 1.75 -0.38
C VAL A 106 7.86 2.41 -1.75
N ILE A 107 6.64 2.44 -2.25
CA ILE A 107 6.34 3.06 -3.53
C ILE A 107 5.78 4.45 -3.27
N ARG A 108 6.23 5.37 -4.01
CA ARG A 108 5.75 6.65 -4.45
C ARG A 108 4.78 7.44 -3.55
N LEU A 109 5.18 8.65 -3.25
CA LEU A 109 4.32 9.76 -2.87
C LEU A 109 3.34 10.07 -4.02
N ARG A 110 2.05 9.82 -3.80
CA ARG A 110 0.98 10.28 -4.66
C ARG A 110 0.37 11.54 -4.04
N ILE A 111 0.27 12.59 -4.80
CA ILE A 111 -0.53 13.77 -4.44
C ILE A 111 -1.87 13.59 -5.15
N SER A 112 -2.97 13.47 -4.39
CA SER A 112 -4.28 13.43 -4.99
C SER A 112 -4.62 14.82 -5.57
N THR A 113 -5.26 14.83 -6.73
CA THR A 113 -5.74 16.08 -7.33
C THR A 113 -6.79 16.79 -6.46
N HIS A 114 -7.45 16.03 -5.59
CA HIS A 114 -8.41 16.57 -4.64
C HIS A 114 -7.71 17.40 -3.55
N ALA A 115 -6.62 16.87 -3.00
CA ALA A 115 -5.81 17.57 -2.00
C ALA A 115 -5.18 18.86 -2.55
N LEU A 116 -4.77 18.88 -3.83
CA LEU A 116 -4.21 20.07 -4.47
C LEU A 116 -5.22 21.22 -4.58
N ARG A 117 -6.50 20.93 -4.73
CA ARG A 117 -7.56 21.95 -4.82
C ARG A 117 -7.83 22.65 -3.49
N GLU A 118 -7.56 21.99 -2.38
CA GLU A 118 -7.84 22.52 -1.03
C GLU A 118 -6.66 23.32 -0.46
N VAL A 119 -5.45 23.09 -0.95
CA VAL A 119 -4.23 23.77 -0.45
C VAL A 119 -4.10 25.21 -0.96
N GLY A 120 -5.00 25.65 -1.88
CA GLY A 120 -4.91 26.99 -2.46
C GLY A 120 -3.73 27.14 -3.42
N ASP A 121 -3.56 28.32 -3.99
CA ASP A 121 -2.58 28.60 -5.03
C ASP A 121 -1.17 28.12 -4.64
N TRP A 122 -0.76 27.00 -5.19
CA TRP A 122 0.63 26.57 -5.16
C TRP A 122 1.44 27.61 -5.95
N PRO A 123 2.49 28.19 -5.37
CA PRO A 123 3.31 29.12 -6.13
C PRO A 123 3.84 28.43 -7.38
N SER A 124 3.52 29.01 -8.53
CA SER A 124 4.08 28.56 -9.80
C SER A 124 5.61 28.61 -9.73
N PRO A 125 6.28 27.65 -10.35
CA PRO A 125 7.74 27.65 -10.39
C PRO A 125 8.31 28.89 -11.10
#